data_8d0d180a67f5eb30ad2d8cf192937d6d
#
_entry.id   8d0d180a67f5eb30ad2d8cf192937d6d
#
_cell.length_a   1.000
_cell.length_b   1.000
_cell.length_c   1.000
_cell.angle_alpha   90.00
_cell.angle_beta   90.00
_cell.angle_gamma   90.00
#
_symmetry.space_group_name_H-M   'P 1'
#
loop_
_entity.id
_entity.type
_entity.pdbx_description
1 polymer ?
#
loop_
_entity_poly.entity_id
_entity_poly.type
_entity_poly.pdbx_seq_one_letter_code
_entity_poly.pdbx_strand_id
1 'polypeptide(L)'
;MRNSAGRVYPACMKTLEFRIVPLSTEIADAARRAADAGASDHTVITADSAVGYPCRHCLRWAQPGERMILFPFAAIPAGQPYAESGPIFVHAKPCERYSKTHEYPESFRNGRVFRAYNSKQNMIDAEVVNGNRPEPIIEKFLENPETAFVHVRSVSHGCYTMQVERV
;
A
#
# COMPACT_ATOMS: atom_id res chain seq x y z
N MET A 1 21.34 6.61 -54.84
CA MET A 1 20.95 5.42 -54.07
C MET A 1 21.81 5.39 -52.83
N ARG A 2 21.28 5.83 -51.67
CA ARG A 2 21.96 5.73 -50.36
C ARG A 2 21.01 5.05 -49.39
N ASN A 3 21.37 3.84 -48.94
CA ASN A 3 20.69 3.08 -47.92
C ASN A 3 20.82 3.79 -46.58
N SER A 4 19.71 4.21 -46.01
CA SER A 4 19.62 4.60 -44.61
C SER A 4 19.26 3.36 -43.80
N ALA A 5 20.25 2.71 -43.21
CA ALA A 5 20.06 1.68 -42.22
C ALA A 5 19.53 2.31 -40.91
N GLY A 6 18.24 2.14 -40.66
CA GLY A 6 17.62 2.50 -39.37
C GLY A 6 18.23 1.64 -38.27
N ARG A 7 19.00 2.26 -37.36
CA ARG A 7 19.41 1.63 -36.09
C ARG A 7 18.18 1.48 -35.20
N VAL A 8 17.68 0.28 -35.16
CA VAL A 8 16.76 -0.11 -34.08
C VAL A 8 17.60 -0.28 -32.80
N TYR A 9 17.49 0.68 -31.91
CA TYR A 9 18.02 0.49 -30.56
C TYR A 9 17.06 -0.44 -29.82
N PRO A 10 17.49 -1.59 -29.33
CA PRO A 10 16.69 -2.34 -28.38
C PRO A 10 16.65 -1.50 -27.09
N ALA A 11 15.50 -0.93 -26.80
CA ALA A 11 15.23 -0.39 -25.47
C ALA A 11 15.26 -1.58 -24.51
N CYS A 12 16.42 -1.80 -23.89
CA CYS A 12 16.50 -2.60 -22.68
C CYS A 12 15.76 -1.80 -21.60
N MET A 13 14.45 -1.93 -21.56
CA MET A 13 13.65 -1.47 -20.42
C MET A 13 14.10 -2.34 -19.24
N LYS A 14 15.02 -1.84 -18.42
CA LYS A 14 15.21 -2.36 -17.07
C LYS A 14 13.87 -2.15 -16.37
N THR A 15 13.08 -3.20 -16.26
CA THR A 15 11.92 -3.21 -15.38
C THR A 15 12.47 -3.00 -13.97
N LEU A 16 12.18 -1.86 -13.38
CA LEU A 16 12.61 -1.59 -12.01
C LEU A 16 11.83 -2.56 -11.11
N GLU A 17 12.54 -3.43 -10.42
CA GLU A 17 11.91 -4.36 -9.50
C GLU A 17 11.47 -3.60 -8.24
N PHE A 18 10.20 -3.76 -7.87
CA PHE A 18 9.64 -3.22 -6.65
C PHE A 18 9.14 -4.34 -5.73
N ARG A 19 8.98 -4.00 -4.48
CA ARG A 19 8.42 -4.89 -3.46
C ARG A 19 7.25 -4.23 -2.76
N ILE A 20 6.10 -4.91 -2.73
CA ILE A 20 4.95 -4.58 -1.90
C ILE A 20 5.26 -4.97 -0.46
N VAL A 21 5.06 -4.05 0.47
CA VAL A 21 5.23 -4.25 1.91
C VAL A 21 3.86 -4.12 2.58
N PRO A 22 3.16 -5.23 2.81
CA PRO A 22 1.91 -5.22 3.58
C PRO A 22 2.19 -5.01 5.06
N LEU A 23 1.16 -4.68 5.84
CA LEU A 23 1.26 -4.59 7.29
C LEU A 23 1.91 -5.84 7.87
N SER A 24 2.78 -5.66 8.87
CA SER A 24 3.47 -6.80 9.46
C SER A 24 2.53 -7.68 10.28
N THR A 25 2.89 -8.96 10.43
CA THR A 25 2.12 -9.92 11.23
C THR A 25 2.11 -9.51 12.70
N GLU A 26 3.22 -8.95 13.20
CA GLU A 26 3.34 -8.48 14.60
C GLU A 26 2.31 -7.38 14.90
N ILE A 27 2.13 -6.41 13.99
CA ILE A 27 1.13 -5.33 14.16
C ILE A 27 -0.29 -5.89 14.06
N ALA A 28 -0.54 -6.77 13.08
CA ALA A 28 -1.85 -7.40 12.93
C ALA A 28 -2.25 -8.24 14.17
N ASP A 29 -1.31 -8.99 14.74
CA ASP A 29 -1.53 -9.79 15.95
C ASP A 29 -1.65 -8.91 17.20
N ALA A 30 -0.89 -7.81 17.27
CA ALA A 30 -1.05 -6.84 18.35
C ALA A 30 -2.44 -6.21 18.34
N ALA A 31 -2.97 -5.85 17.15
CA ALA A 31 -4.32 -5.32 17.02
C ALA A 31 -5.39 -6.34 17.42
N ARG A 32 -5.21 -7.63 17.12
CA ARG A 32 -6.11 -8.70 17.55
C ARG A 32 -6.13 -8.83 19.07
N ARG A 33 -4.95 -8.90 19.70
CA ARG A 33 -4.84 -8.96 21.17
C ARG A 33 -5.43 -7.73 21.84
N ALA A 34 -5.22 -6.54 21.30
CA ALA A 34 -5.78 -5.31 21.84
C ALA A 34 -7.32 -5.29 21.77
N ALA A 35 -7.89 -5.72 20.64
CA ALA A 35 -9.34 -5.83 20.46
C ALA A 35 -9.95 -6.88 21.42
N ASP A 36 -9.30 -8.03 21.59
CA ASP A 36 -9.74 -9.09 22.51
C ASP A 36 -9.67 -8.62 23.99
N ALA A 37 -8.72 -7.74 24.30
CA ALA A 37 -8.59 -7.11 25.62
C ALA A 37 -9.56 -5.93 25.84
N GLY A 38 -10.36 -5.56 24.82
CA GLY A 38 -11.34 -4.47 24.92
C GLY A 38 -10.72 -3.07 24.85
N ALA A 39 -9.60 -2.90 24.15
CA ALA A 39 -8.98 -1.59 23.94
C ALA A 39 -9.98 -0.61 23.28
N SER A 40 -10.13 0.59 23.83
CA SER A 40 -11.16 1.56 23.45
C SER A 40 -11.00 2.14 22.04
N ASP A 41 -9.78 2.05 21.48
CA ASP A 41 -9.43 2.51 20.14
C ASP A 41 -9.44 1.39 19.09
N HIS A 42 -9.87 0.18 19.48
CA HIS A 42 -9.99 -0.99 18.60
C HIS A 42 -11.46 -1.42 18.50
N THR A 43 -12.04 -1.26 17.33
CA THR A 43 -13.47 -1.59 17.11
C THR A 43 -13.60 -2.82 16.22
N VAL A 44 -14.33 -3.82 16.70
CA VAL A 44 -14.66 -5.00 15.88
C VAL A 44 -15.93 -4.73 15.08
N ILE A 45 -15.85 -4.84 13.77
CA ILE A 45 -16.93 -4.57 12.82
C ILE A 45 -17.16 -5.82 11.96
N THR A 46 -18.41 -6.19 11.72
CA THR A 46 -18.75 -7.21 10.73
C THR A 46 -18.92 -6.55 9.37
N ALA A 47 -18.20 -7.03 8.35
CA ALA A 47 -18.34 -6.53 7.01
C ALA A 47 -19.74 -6.84 6.47
N ASP A 48 -20.44 -5.83 6.01
CA ASP A 48 -21.78 -5.92 5.41
C ASP A 48 -21.74 -5.90 3.87
N SER A 49 -20.57 -5.68 3.29
CA SER A 49 -20.31 -5.51 1.86
C SER A 49 -18.98 -6.15 1.47
N ALA A 50 -18.86 -6.55 0.21
CA ALA A 50 -17.59 -7.05 -0.36
C ALA A 50 -16.56 -5.95 -0.66
N VAL A 51 -16.90 -4.68 -0.41
CA VAL A 51 -16.02 -3.52 -0.53
C VAL A 51 -16.16 -2.63 0.70
N GLY A 52 -15.13 -1.85 1.03
CA GLY A 52 -15.15 -0.94 2.18
C GLY A 52 -14.30 -1.39 3.37
N TYR A 53 -13.95 -2.67 3.45
CA TYR A 53 -13.20 -3.26 4.57
C TYR A 53 -11.89 -3.92 4.10
N PRO A 54 -10.87 -3.13 3.70
CA PRO A 54 -9.61 -3.66 3.18
C PRO A 54 -8.67 -4.09 4.30
N CYS A 55 -8.29 -5.36 4.32
CA CYS A 55 -7.27 -5.86 5.25
C CYS A 55 -5.87 -5.44 4.80
N ARG A 56 -5.11 -4.77 5.67
CA ARG A 56 -3.74 -4.29 5.37
C ARG A 56 -2.68 -5.38 5.45
N HIS A 57 -3.03 -6.52 6.05
CA HIS A 57 -2.13 -7.65 6.22
C HIS A 57 -2.15 -8.60 5.02
N CYS A 58 -3.33 -9.06 4.59
CA CYS A 58 -3.48 -9.96 3.45
C CYS A 58 -3.79 -9.25 2.12
N LEU A 59 -3.98 -7.93 2.14
CA LEU A 59 -4.25 -7.07 0.99
C LEU A 59 -5.44 -7.53 0.13
N ARG A 60 -6.50 -8.02 0.78
CA ARG A 60 -7.79 -8.30 0.14
C ARG A 60 -8.93 -7.57 0.85
N TRP A 61 -10.04 -7.42 0.18
CA TRP A 61 -11.30 -7.00 0.79
C TRP A 61 -11.88 -8.11 1.66
N ALA A 62 -12.46 -7.74 2.80
CA ALA A 62 -13.27 -8.68 3.56
C ALA A 62 -14.53 -9.07 2.77
N GLN A 63 -14.99 -10.29 2.96
CA GLN A 63 -16.27 -10.74 2.45
C GLN A 63 -17.39 -10.42 3.46
N PRO A 64 -18.64 -10.27 3.00
CA PRO A 64 -19.78 -10.09 3.91
C PRO A 64 -19.80 -11.18 4.99
N GLY A 65 -19.98 -10.77 6.24
CA GLY A 65 -19.96 -11.65 7.41
C GLY A 65 -18.57 -11.85 8.04
N GLU A 66 -17.48 -11.49 7.37
CA GLU A 66 -16.15 -11.51 8.00
C GLU A 66 -16.02 -10.40 9.05
N ARG A 67 -15.41 -10.72 10.19
CA ARG A 67 -15.14 -9.75 11.26
C ARG A 67 -13.80 -9.08 11.03
N MET A 68 -13.81 -7.76 11.12
CA MET A 68 -12.65 -6.90 10.94
C MET A 68 -12.38 -6.11 12.22
N ILE A 69 -11.14 -5.78 12.46
CA ILE A 69 -10.73 -4.85 13.52
C ILE A 69 -10.32 -3.55 12.86
N LEU A 70 -10.97 -2.46 13.24
CA LEU A 70 -10.61 -1.09 12.91
C LEU A 70 -9.79 -0.51 14.05
N PHE A 71 -8.59 -0.01 13.76
CA PHE A 71 -7.69 0.53 14.78
C PHE A 71 -6.79 1.64 14.20
N PRO A 72 -6.26 2.54 15.05
CA PRO A 72 -5.37 3.61 14.59
C PRO A 72 -3.99 3.06 14.22
N PHE A 73 -3.44 3.56 13.12
CA PHE A 73 -2.10 3.22 12.64
C PHE A 73 -1.37 4.45 12.13
N ALA A 74 -0.14 4.64 12.58
CA ALA A 74 0.77 5.68 12.09
C ALA A 74 1.81 5.06 11.15
N ALA A 75 1.64 5.27 9.85
CA ALA A 75 2.59 4.77 8.83
C ALA A 75 3.93 5.55 8.85
N ILE A 76 3.91 6.80 9.32
CA ILE A 76 5.08 7.63 9.59
C ILE A 76 5.03 7.97 11.08
N PRO A 77 6.14 7.73 11.85
CA PRO A 77 6.17 7.97 13.29
C PRO A 77 5.89 9.43 13.65
N ALA A 78 5.39 9.64 14.87
CA ALA A 78 5.23 10.97 15.44
C ALA A 78 6.57 11.75 15.46
N GLY A 79 6.50 13.07 15.30
CA GLY A 79 7.67 13.95 15.27
C GLY A 79 8.22 14.21 13.88
N GLN A 80 7.68 13.58 12.85
CA GLN A 80 8.00 13.86 11.45
C GLN A 80 6.96 14.83 10.84
N PRO A 81 7.33 15.70 9.87
CA PRO A 81 6.39 16.66 9.27
C PRO A 81 5.15 16.02 8.64
N TYR A 82 5.27 14.80 8.14
CA TYR A 82 4.19 14.05 7.51
C TYR A 82 3.62 12.93 8.40
N ALA A 83 3.92 12.97 9.71
CA ALA A 83 3.33 12.04 10.66
C ALA A 83 1.82 12.20 10.70
N GLU A 84 1.12 11.09 10.52
CA GLU A 84 -0.34 11.04 10.68
C GLU A 84 -0.75 9.68 11.20
N SER A 85 -1.76 9.65 12.05
CA SER A 85 -2.43 8.45 12.48
C SER A 85 -3.81 8.38 11.86
N GLY A 86 -4.15 7.25 11.28
CA GLY A 86 -5.45 7.05 10.67
C GLY A 86 -5.96 5.63 10.84
N PRO A 87 -7.27 5.40 10.68
CA PRO A 87 -7.85 4.08 10.87
C PRO A 87 -7.47 3.12 9.74
N ILE A 88 -7.11 1.90 10.11
CA ILE A 88 -6.90 0.80 9.18
C ILE A 88 -7.62 -0.46 9.64
N PHE A 89 -7.82 -1.41 8.72
CA PHE A 89 -8.44 -2.70 9.02
C PHE A 89 -7.46 -3.85 8.93
N VAL A 90 -7.65 -4.84 9.82
CA VAL A 90 -7.17 -6.21 9.67
C VAL A 90 -8.31 -7.19 9.95
N HIS A 91 -8.23 -8.42 9.43
CA HIS A 91 -9.19 -9.47 9.82
C HIS A 91 -9.07 -9.79 11.31
N ALA A 92 -10.20 -9.94 12.00
CA ALA A 92 -10.23 -10.38 13.39
C ALA A 92 -9.70 -11.81 13.55
N LYS A 93 -10.00 -12.69 12.59
CA LYS A 93 -9.34 -14.00 12.50
C LYS A 93 -7.97 -13.86 11.85
N PRO A 94 -6.97 -14.64 12.26
CA PRO A 94 -5.69 -14.70 11.56
C PRO A 94 -5.89 -14.98 10.06
N CYS A 95 -5.17 -14.28 9.23
CA CYS A 95 -5.13 -14.46 7.78
C CYS A 95 -3.68 -14.57 7.32
N GLU A 96 -3.45 -15.15 6.15
CA GLU A 96 -2.12 -15.22 5.56
C GLU A 96 -1.69 -13.81 5.11
N ARG A 97 -0.45 -13.42 5.45
CA ARG A 97 0.14 -12.18 4.97
C ARG A 97 0.31 -12.23 3.45
N TYR A 98 0.04 -11.12 2.77
CA TYR A 98 0.24 -11.05 1.32
C TYR A 98 1.67 -11.44 0.96
N SER A 99 1.83 -12.48 0.13
CA SER A 99 3.11 -13.12 -0.18
C SER A 99 3.63 -12.83 -1.59
N LYS A 100 2.77 -12.37 -2.50
CA LYS A 100 3.15 -12.02 -3.89
C LYS A 100 3.77 -10.62 -3.98
N THR A 101 4.86 -10.41 -3.26
CA THR A 101 5.41 -9.07 -3.00
C THR A 101 5.92 -8.34 -4.25
N HIS A 102 6.16 -9.03 -5.37
CA HIS A 102 6.55 -8.44 -6.66
C HIS A 102 5.36 -8.20 -7.61
N GLU A 103 4.13 -8.48 -7.14
CA GLU A 103 2.91 -8.23 -7.90
C GLU A 103 2.08 -7.17 -7.17
N TYR A 104 1.51 -6.21 -7.90
CA TYR A 104 0.60 -5.25 -7.30
C TYR A 104 -0.74 -5.93 -6.98
N PRO A 105 -1.28 -5.78 -5.75
CA PRO A 105 -2.52 -6.45 -5.36
C PRO A 105 -3.70 -6.03 -6.23
N GLU A 106 -4.38 -7.00 -6.84
CA GLU A 106 -5.52 -6.77 -7.75
C GLU A 106 -6.65 -5.99 -7.10
N SER A 107 -6.88 -6.22 -5.80
CA SER A 107 -7.93 -5.56 -5.02
C SER A 107 -7.76 -4.03 -4.92
N PHE A 108 -6.59 -3.48 -5.24
CA PHE A 108 -6.26 -2.07 -4.99
C PHE A 108 -5.76 -1.31 -6.21
N ARG A 109 -6.09 -1.76 -7.44
CA ARG A 109 -5.62 -1.12 -8.67
C ARG A 109 -6.24 0.24 -8.94
N ASN A 110 -7.45 0.48 -8.48
CA ASN A 110 -8.20 1.73 -8.75
C ASN A 110 -8.36 2.59 -7.51
N GLY A 111 -8.49 3.91 -7.73
CA GLY A 111 -8.82 4.88 -6.69
C GLY A 111 -7.75 4.97 -5.62
N ARG A 112 -6.48 5.12 -6.02
CA ARG A 112 -5.34 5.23 -5.12
C ARG A 112 -4.60 6.56 -5.27
N VAL A 113 -4.02 7.01 -4.17
CA VAL A 113 -3.02 8.06 -4.14
C VAL A 113 -1.69 7.42 -3.78
N PHE A 114 -0.69 7.66 -4.59
CA PHE A 114 0.69 7.26 -4.32
C PHE A 114 1.44 8.49 -3.83
N ARG A 115 2.16 8.35 -2.71
CA ARG A 115 2.98 9.40 -2.11
C ARG A 115 4.40 8.87 -1.96
N ALA A 116 5.35 9.48 -2.66
CA ALA A 116 6.76 9.15 -2.57
C ALA A 116 7.43 9.93 -1.43
N TYR A 117 8.23 9.25 -0.65
CA TYR A 117 8.95 9.80 0.51
C TYR A 117 10.44 9.54 0.39
N ASN A 118 11.24 10.48 0.86
CA ASN A 118 12.68 10.31 0.98
C ASN A 118 13.07 9.60 2.29
N SER A 119 14.38 9.35 2.49
CA SER A 119 14.91 8.69 3.68
C SER A 119 14.67 9.47 5.00
N LYS A 120 14.39 10.78 4.91
CA LYS A 120 14.00 11.62 6.05
C LYS A 120 12.50 11.66 6.27
N GLN A 121 11.74 10.79 5.55
CA GLN A 121 10.28 10.69 5.60
C GLN A 121 9.54 11.98 5.17
N ASN A 122 10.20 12.84 4.40
CA ASN A 122 9.54 13.96 3.74
C ASN A 122 8.90 13.50 2.43
N MET A 123 7.66 13.93 2.18
CA MET A 123 6.99 13.67 0.91
C MET A 123 7.65 14.51 -0.18
N ILE A 124 8.08 13.86 -1.26
CA ILE A 124 8.78 14.51 -2.38
C ILE A 124 7.99 14.50 -3.67
N ASP A 125 7.01 13.61 -3.80
CA ASP A 125 6.09 13.56 -4.94
C ASP A 125 4.79 12.85 -4.55
N ALA A 126 3.70 13.12 -5.29
CA ALA A 126 2.42 12.43 -5.11
C ALA A 126 1.62 12.42 -6.41
N GLU A 127 0.90 11.33 -6.67
CA GLU A 127 0.06 11.18 -7.86
C GLU A 127 -1.21 10.38 -7.56
N VAL A 128 -2.33 10.79 -8.18
CA VAL A 128 -3.58 10.05 -8.15
C VAL A 128 -3.57 9.00 -9.26
N VAL A 129 -3.73 7.74 -8.89
CA VAL A 129 -3.76 6.62 -9.81
C VAL A 129 -5.20 6.20 -10.05
N ASN A 130 -5.76 6.64 -11.17
CA ASN A 130 -7.08 6.25 -11.68
C ASN A 130 -6.88 5.36 -12.90
N GLY A 131 -6.97 4.07 -12.72
CA GLY A 131 -6.82 3.10 -13.79
C GLY A 131 -6.11 1.83 -13.35
N ASN A 132 -6.13 0.82 -14.19
CA ASN A 132 -5.68 -0.52 -13.84
C ASN A 132 -4.16 -0.74 -13.90
N ARG A 133 -3.37 0.31 -14.04
CA ARG A 133 -1.90 0.20 -14.23
C ARG A 133 -1.14 1.05 -13.21
N PRO A 134 -1.03 0.60 -11.96
CA PRO A 134 -0.23 1.29 -10.93
C PRO A 134 1.28 1.16 -11.16
N GLU A 135 1.76 0.11 -11.83
CA GLU A 135 3.16 -0.24 -12.00
C GLU A 135 3.98 0.90 -12.64
N PRO A 136 3.56 1.55 -13.74
CA PRO A 136 4.32 2.66 -14.33
C PRO A 136 4.52 3.85 -13.38
N ILE A 137 3.58 4.11 -12.49
CA ILE A 137 3.69 5.19 -11.50
C ILE A 137 4.66 4.80 -10.39
N ILE A 138 4.64 3.54 -9.96
CA ILE A 138 5.62 2.99 -9.02
C ILE A 138 7.02 3.10 -9.60
N GLU A 139 7.22 2.65 -10.85
CA GLU A 139 8.50 2.72 -11.55
C GLU A 139 8.99 4.16 -11.63
N LYS A 140 8.15 5.09 -12.11
CA LYS A 140 8.45 6.53 -12.19
C LYS A 140 8.94 7.10 -10.84
N PHE A 141 8.26 6.77 -9.74
CA PHE A 141 8.66 7.25 -8.43
C PHE A 141 9.95 6.60 -7.94
N LEU A 142 10.12 5.31 -8.16
CA LEU A 142 11.32 4.58 -7.74
C LEU A 142 12.53 4.83 -8.64
N GLU A 143 12.37 5.34 -9.86
CA GLU A 143 13.49 5.83 -10.69
C GLU A 143 14.18 7.04 -10.06
N ASN A 144 13.45 7.87 -9.31
CA ASN A 144 14.05 8.96 -8.55
C ASN A 144 14.89 8.39 -7.38
N PRO A 145 16.23 8.59 -7.37
CA PRO A 145 17.10 8.04 -6.34
C PRO A 145 16.82 8.57 -4.93
N GLU A 146 16.16 9.73 -4.81
CA GLU A 146 15.77 10.29 -3.52
C GLU A 146 14.56 9.56 -2.91
N THR A 147 13.79 8.81 -3.71
CA THR A 147 12.66 8.04 -3.20
C THR A 147 13.15 6.85 -2.39
N ALA A 148 12.86 6.84 -1.10
CA ALA A 148 13.14 5.72 -0.22
C ALA A 148 11.98 4.70 -0.23
N PHE A 149 10.74 5.18 -0.23
CA PHE A 149 9.53 4.34 -0.29
C PHE A 149 8.34 5.12 -0.83
N VAL A 150 7.30 4.39 -1.20
CA VAL A 150 6.02 4.94 -1.66
C VAL A 150 4.90 4.41 -0.77
N HIS A 151 4.06 5.29 -0.21
CA HIS A 151 2.81 4.89 0.42
C HIS A 151 1.67 4.89 -0.59
N VAL A 152 0.90 3.82 -0.58
CA VAL A 152 -0.35 3.69 -1.32
C VAL A 152 -1.51 3.96 -0.37
N ARG A 153 -2.42 4.85 -0.76
CA ARG A 153 -3.56 5.28 0.05
C ARG A 153 -4.87 5.26 -0.74
N SER A 154 -5.98 5.18 -0.06
CA SER A 154 -7.30 5.36 -0.68
C SER A 154 -7.47 6.82 -1.13
N VAL A 155 -7.98 7.03 -2.35
CA VAL A 155 -8.25 8.38 -2.87
C VAL A 155 -9.40 9.08 -2.12
N SER A 156 -10.44 8.32 -1.73
CA SER A 156 -11.63 8.88 -1.09
C SER A 156 -11.46 9.15 0.41
N HIS A 157 -10.80 8.26 1.13
CA HIS A 157 -10.66 8.33 2.59
C HIS A 157 -9.25 8.71 3.05
N GLY A 158 -8.25 8.73 2.16
CA GLY A 158 -6.86 9.01 2.52
C GLY A 158 -6.17 7.93 3.35
N CYS A 159 -6.87 6.86 3.74
CA CYS A 159 -6.33 5.82 4.63
C CYS A 159 -5.17 5.07 4.00
N TYR A 160 -4.14 4.79 4.80
CA TYR A 160 -2.99 3.97 4.42
C TYR A 160 -3.44 2.57 3.96
N THR A 161 -2.86 2.06 2.89
CA THR A 161 -3.11 0.73 2.36
C THR A 161 -1.89 -0.19 2.49
N MET A 162 -0.76 0.23 1.96
CA MET A 162 0.50 -0.53 1.94
C MET A 162 1.66 0.39 1.58
N GLN A 163 2.88 -0.11 1.75
CA GLN A 163 4.10 0.54 1.29
C GLN A 163 4.66 -0.21 0.08
N VAL A 164 5.38 0.51 -0.78
CA VAL A 164 6.14 -0.04 -1.90
C VAL A 164 7.57 0.44 -1.78
N GLU A 165 8.52 -0.46 -1.99
CA GLU A 165 9.95 -0.20 -1.92
C GLU A 165 10.66 -0.69 -3.18
N ARG A 166 11.87 -0.18 -3.40
CA ARG A 166 12.82 -0.71 -4.39
C ARG A 166 13.39 -2.04 -3.88
N VAL A 167 13.66 -2.99 -4.79
CA VAL A 167 14.38 -4.24 -4.51
C VAL A 167 15.86 -4.06 -4.73
#